data_6bf03a37bcb4de33942f06d6c7a3b5f7
#
_entry.id   6bf03a37bcb4de33942f06d6c7a3b5f7
#
_cell.length_a   1.000
_cell.length_b   1.000
_cell.length_c   1.000
_cell.angle_alpha   90.00
_cell.angle_beta   90.00
_cell.angle_gamma   90.00
#
_symmetry.space_group_name_H-M   'P 1'
#
loop_
_entity.id
_entity.type
_entity.pdbx_description
1 polymer ?
#
loop_
_entity_poly.entity_id
_entity_poly.type
_entity_poly.pdbx_seq_one_letter_code
_entity_poly.pdbx_strand_id
1 'polypeptide(L)'
;MGKFRNKQTRCTNDCRMIRYHELKIGDYLLVDFEGQRSEGEVIGLNEPDKMACVQTSVQDFWYTMDQLYPIPLDDNQLMLMGFEKEVSEAGIKYKRGPFRILLASPDDFSHFEMWYREDRRHITHPLYVHELQNHYRQMTKVELVRPQGIQAS
;
A
#
# COMPACT_ATOMS: atom_id res chain seq x y z
N MET A 1 -2.73 18.29 28.14
CA MET A 1 -2.09 17.48 28.05
C MET A 1 -2.64 16.25 27.58
N GLY A 2 -3.55 15.69 27.93
CA GLY A 2 -4.03 14.45 27.47
C GLY A 2 -4.41 14.38 26.04
N LYS A 3 -4.51 15.50 25.40
CA LYS A 3 -4.89 15.46 24.03
C LYS A 3 -3.97 14.68 23.16
N PHE A 4 -2.73 14.64 23.42
CA PHE A 4 -1.86 13.90 22.55
C PHE A 4 -2.19 12.46 22.56
N ARG A 5 -2.44 11.91 23.70
CA ARG A 5 -2.72 10.52 23.77
C ARG A 5 -3.99 10.17 23.05
N ASN A 6 -4.93 11.08 23.11
CA ASN A 6 -6.17 10.79 22.44
C ASN A 6 -5.99 10.64 20.94
N LYS A 7 -5.10 11.42 20.37
CA LYS A 7 -4.87 11.28 18.97
C LYS A 7 -4.32 9.93 18.65
N GLN A 8 -3.41 9.45 19.47
CA GLN A 8 -2.83 8.18 19.20
C GLN A 8 -3.84 7.08 19.27
N THR A 9 -4.75 7.14 20.23
CA THR A 9 -5.71 6.08 20.33
C THR A 9 -6.65 6.06 19.16
N ARG A 10 -6.91 7.20 18.56
CA ARG A 10 -7.83 7.19 17.45
C ARG A 10 -7.22 6.70 16.18
N CYS A 11 -5.93 6.78 16.05
CA CYS A 11 -5.27 6.32 14.85
C CYS A 11 -5.09 4.84 14.94
N THR A 12 -6.10 4.10 14.60
CA THR A 12 -5.97 2.67 14.70
C THR A 12 -5.33 2.07 13.46
N ASN A 13 -5.91 2.35 12.30
CA ASN A 13 -5.35 1.78 11.08
C ASN A 13 -4.38 2.72 10.40
N ASP A 14 -4.74 3.99 10.34
CA ASP A 14 -3.90 4.94 9.60
C ASP A 14 -2.62 5.26 10.31
N CYS A 15 -2.57 5.01 11.62
CA CYS A 15 -1.38 5.29 12.38
C CYS A 15 -0.56 4.05 12.70
N ARG A 16 -0.87 2.95 12.04
CA ARG A 16 -0.09 1.75 12.24
C ARG A 16 1.33 1.99 11.77
N MET A 17 2.27 1.62 12.61
CA MET A 17 3.67 1.78 12.26
C MET A 17 4.11 0.68 11.31
N ILE A 18 4.89 1.07 10.31
CA ILE A 18 5.46 0.11 9.37
C ILE A 18 6.73 -0.45 10.03
N ARG A 19 6.86 -1.77 10.01
CA ARG A 19 8.05 -2.41 10.51
C ARG A 19 9.07 -2.53 9.41
N TYR A 20 10.34 -2.39 9.76
CA TYR A 20 11.38 -2.40 8.77
C TYR A 20 11.35 -3.67 7.89
N HIS A 21 11.12 -4.82 8.52
CA HIS A 21 11.17 -6.06 7.76
C HIS A 21 9.97 -6.24 6.83
N GLU A 22 8.95 -5.38 6.92
CA GLU A 22 7.84 -5.43 5.99
C GLU A 22 8.18 -4.75 4.67
N LEU A 23 9.23 -3.95 4.64
CA LEU A 23 9.53 -3.12 3.49
C LEU A 23 10.42 -3.83 2.48
N LYS A 24 10.19 -3.51 1.22
CA LYS A 24 11.03 -3.97 0.13
C LYS A 24 11.25 -2.80 -0.80
N ILE A 25 12.31 -2.86 -1.56
CA ILE A 25 12.55 -1.84 -2.58
C ILE A 25 11.43 -1.95 -3.60
N GLY A 26 10.81 -0.83 -3.93
CA GLY A 26 9.67 -0.78 -4.82
C GLY A 26 8.34 -0.59 -4.11
N ASP A 27 8.32 -0.68 -2.78
CA ASP A 27 7.09 -0.47 -2.02
C ASP A 27 6.71 1.01 -2.03
N TYR A 28 5.40 1.28 -2.04
CA TYR A 28 4.90 2.64 -1.97
C TYR A 28 4.35 2.91 -0.57
N LEU A 29 4.64 4.11 -0.07
CA LEU A 29 4.19 4.49 1.26
C LEU A 29 4.16 5.99 1.39
N LEU A 30 3.77 6.48 2.56
CA LEU A 30 3.75 7.91 2.85
C LEU A 30 4.93 8.24 3.75
N VAL A 31 5.55 9.38 3.49
CA VAL A 31 6.60 9.91 4.36
C VAL A 31 6.10 11.18 5.00
N ASP A 32 6.45 11.38 6.25
CA ASP A 32 6.09 12.58 6.98
C ASP A 32 7.36 13.40 7.16
N PHE A 33 7.38 14.57 6.54
CA PHE A 33 8.51 15.48 6.65
C PHE A 33 7.97 16.83 7.07
N GLU A 34 8.33 17.24 8.28
CA GLU A 34 7.91 18.53 8.82
C GLU A 34 6.39 18.70 8.79
N GLY A 35 5.68 17.64 9.14
CA GLY A 35 4.24 17.71 9.24
C GLY A 35 3.48 17.49 7.95
N GLN A 36 4.18 17.33 6.85
CA GLN A 36 3.55 17.08 5.57
C GLN A 36 3.81 15.65 5.11
N ARG A 37 2.77 15.00 4.63
CA ARG A 37 2.88 13.64 4.16
C ARG A 37 2.85 13.61 2.64
N SER A 38 3.74 12.83 2.07
CA SER A 38 3.85 12.68 0.62
C SER A 38 4.02 11.21 0.29
N GLU A 39 3.50 10.82 -0.87
CA GLU A 39 3.70 9.46 -1.34
C GLU A 39 5.09 9.32 -1.91
N GLY A 40 5.68 8.16 -1.71
CA GLY A 40 6.98 7.89 -2.25
C GLY A 40 7.21 6.41 -2.44
N GLU A 41 8.31 6.09 -3.09
CA GLU A 41 8.69 4.72 -3.37
C GLU A 41 10.00 4.40 -2.67
N VAL A 42 10.06 3.24 -2.03
CA VAL A 42 11.28 2.80 -1.35
C VAL A 42 12.31 2.43 -2.41
N ILE A 43 13.44 3.10 -2.39
CA ILE A 43 14.52 2.83 -3.35
C ILE A 43 15.78 2.31 -2.66
N GLY A 44 15.81 2.27 -1.34
CA GLY A 44 16.95 1.74 -0.61
C GLY A 44 16.58 1.38 0.81
N LEU A 45 17.30 0.45 1.38
CA LEU A 45 17.08 0.01 2.75
C LEU A 45 18.42 -0.09 3.47
N ASN A 46 18.44 0.34 4.72
CA ASN A 46 19.65 0.29 5.55
C ASN A 46 19.29 -0.48 6.82
N GLU A 47 19.69 -1.73 6.88
CA GLU A 47 19.30 -2.57 7.98
C GLU A 47 19.93 -2.20 9.31
N PRO A 48 21.22 -1.87 9.37
CA PRO A 48 21.81 -1.53 10.68
C PRO A 48 21.09 -0.37 11.36
N ASP A 49 20.67 0.62 10.60
CA ASP A 49 20.00 1.77 11.15
C ASP A 49 18.49 1.70 11.04
N LYS A 50 17.94 0.68 10.39
CA LYS A 50 16.52 0.53 10.18
C LYS A 50 15.94 1.77 9.53
N MET A 51 16.53 2.20 8.43
CA MET A 51 16.08 3.36 7.69
C MET A 51 15.78 2.96 6.25
N ALA A 52 14.91 3.73 5.61
CA ALA A 52 14.55 3.52 4.23
C ALA A 52 14.77 4.80 3.45
N CYS A 53 15.38 4.66 2.28
CA CYS A 53 15.50 5.77 1.36
C CYS A 53 14.26 5.78 0.49
N VAL A 54 13.53 6.89 0.52
CA VAL A 54 12.26 7.00 -0.18
C VAL A 54 12.36 8.14 -1.17
N GLN A 55 11.95 7.87 -2.39
CA GLN A 55 11.92 8.85 -3.45
C GLN A 55 10.52 9.42 -3.56
N THR A 56 10.41 10.72 -3.33
CA THR A 56 9.14 11.41 -3.53
C THR A 56 9.25 12.24 -4.79
N SER A 57 8.21 13.00 -5.10
CA SER A 57 8.25 13.85 -6.28
C SER A 57 9.24 15.00 -6.12
N VAL A 58 9.69 15.24 -4.89
CA VAL A 58 10.58 16.34 -4.61
C VAL A 58 12.03 15.90 -4.51
N GLN A 59 12.30 14.82 -3.78
CA GLN A 59 13.67 14.42 -3.53
C GLN A 59 13.74 13.00 -3.01
N ASP A 60 14.97 12.45 -2.97
CA ASP A 60 15.25 11.17 -2.33
C ASP A 60 15.82 11.48 -0.96
N PHE A 61 15.36 10.77 0.05
CA PHE A 61 15.80 11.04 1.39
C PHE A 61 15.73 9.77 2.24
N TRP A 62 16.58 9.69 3.26
CA TRP A 62 16.53 8.58 4.20
C TRP A 62 15.62 8.94 5.36
N TYR A 63 14.70 8.04 5.69
CA TYR A 63 13.73 8.27 6.75
C TYR A 63 13.81 7.16 7.77
N THR A 64 13.53 7.48 9.03
CA THR A 64 13.38 6.46 10.06
C THR A 64 11.96 5.90 9.99
N MET A 65 11.76 4.75 10.64
CA MET A 65 10.48 4.09 10.55
C MET A 65 9.32 4.91 11.10
N ASP A 66 9.60 5.76 12.08
CA ASP A 66 8.55 6.58 12.66
C ASP A 66 8.12 7.73 11.74
N GLN A 67 8.82 7.94 10.66
CA GLN A 67 8.42 8.94 9.65
C GLN A 67 7.67 8.32 8.48
N LEU A 68 7.49 7.02 8.50
CA LEU A 68 6.86 6.30 7.40
C LEU A 68 5.49 5.79 7.80
N TYR A 69 4.52 5.94 6.91
CA TYR A 69 3.16 5.54 7.16
C TYR A 69 2.64 4.71 6.00
N PRO A 70 1.80 3.73 6.28
CA PRO A 70 1.24 2.92 5.19
C PRO A 70 0.18 3.70 4.44
N ILE A 71 0.02 3.38 3.16
CA ILE A 71 -1.03 3.97 2.34
C ILE A 71 -2.22 3.01 2.36
N PRO A 72 -3.39 3.47 2.81
CA PRO A 72 -4.57 2.60 2.79
C PRO A 72 -4.92 2.21 1.36
N LEU A 73 -5.31 0.98 1.16
CA LEU A 73 -5.68 0.49 -0.16
C LEU A 73 -7.09 0.96 -0.49
N ASP A 74 -7.26 1.59 -1.66
CA ASP A 74 -8.57 2.03 -2.08
C ASP A 74 -8.64 1.97 -3.60
N ASP A 75 -9.77 2.40 -4.15
CA ASP A 75 -10.00 2.37 -5.58
C ASP A 75 -8.93 3.14 -6.34
N ASN A 76 -8.62 4.33 -5.86
CA ASN A 76 -7.65 5.18 -6.53
C ASN A 76 -6.27 4.53 -6.59
N GLN A 77 -5.85 3.91 -5.49
CA GLN A 77 -4.54 3.27 -5.46
C GLN A 77 -4.47 2.09 -6.42
N LEU A 78 -5.57 1.33 -6.52
CA LEU A 78 -5.59 0.22 -7.47
C LEU A 78 -5.52 0.71 -8.90
N MET A 79 -6.20 1.81 -9.20
CA MET A 79 -6.14 2.36 -10.55
C MET A 79 -4.74 2.86 -10.87
N LEU A 80 -4.07 3.46 -9.89
CA LEU A 80 -2.69 3.91 -10.08
C LEU A 80 -1.74 2.74 -10.33
N MET A 81 -2.06 1.58 -9.78
CA MET A 81 -1.24 0.39 -9.99
C MET A 81 -1.51 -0.30 -11.32
N GLY A 82 -2.42 0.25 -12.10
CA GLY A 82 -2.68 -0.31 -13.43
C GLY A 82 -3.76 -1.37 -13.45
N PHE A 83 -4.55 -1.50 -12.40
CA PHE A 83 -5.65 -2.45 -12.40
C PHE A 83 -6.81 -1.93 -13.23
N GLU A 84 -7.54 -2.83 -13.86
CA GLU A 84 -8.75 -2.52 -14.58
C GLU A 84 -9.94 -2.89 -13.74
N LYS A 85 -10.91 -2.00 -13.66
CA LYS A 85 -12.07 -2.16 -12.80
C LYS A 85 -13.26 -2.63 -13.60
N GLU A 86 -13.95 -3.66 -13.11
CA GLU A 86 -15.18 -4.14 -13.69
C GLU A 86 -16.24 -4.17 -12.62
N VAL A 87 -17.40 -3.58 -12.92
CA VAL A 87 -18.52 -3.53 -11.99
C VAL A 87 -19.60 -4.45 -12.53
N SER A 88 -20.12 -5.33 -11.66
CA SER A 88 -21.20 -6.22 -12.06
C SER A 88 -22.12 -6.40 -10.87
N GLU A 89 -23.20 -7.16 -11.08
CA GLU A 89 -24.13 -7.43 -9.99
C GLU A 89 -23.49 -8.29 -8.91
N ALA A 90 -22.47 -9.07 -9.29
CA ALA A 90 -21.79 -9.92 -8.33
C ALA A 90 -20.81 -9.16 -7.47
N GLY A 91 -20.50 -7.91 -7.82
CA GLY A 91 -19.56 -7.11 -7.06
C GLY A 91 -18.60 -6.37 -7.96
N ILE A 92 -17.48 -5.95 -7.37
CA ILE A 92 -16.48 -5.17 -8.07
C ILE A 92 -15.24 -6.05 -8.23
N LYS A 93 -14.70 -6.05 -9.46
CA LYS A 93 -13.50 -6.83 -9.73
C LYS A 93 -12.43 -5.90 -10.26
N TYR A 94 -11.23 -6.03 -9.73
CA TYR A 94 -10.05 -5.32 -10.24
C TYR A 94 -9.11 -6.37 -10.83
N LYS A 95 -8.67 -6.15 -12.05
CA LYS A 95 -7.81 -7.11 -12.75
C LYS A 95 -6.51 -6.50 -13.18
N ARG A 96 -5.45 -7.27 -13.09
CA ARG A 96 -4.20 -6.92 -13.69
C ARG A 96 -3.58 -8.23 -14.21
N GLY A 97 -3.72 -8.47 -15.52
CA GLY A 97 -3.37 -9.77 -16.06
C GLY A 97 -4.23 -10.83 -15.41
N PRO A 98 -3.65 -11.94 -14.99
CA PRO A 98 -4.43 -13.01 -14.33
C PRO A 98 -4.69 -12.76 -12.86
N PHE A 99 -4.15 -11.69 -12.28
CA PHE A 99 -4.38 -11.38 -10.87
C PHE A 99 -5.67 -10.59 -10.72
N ARG A 100 -6.48 -10.97 -9.73
CA ARG A 100 -7.78 -10.35 -9.52
C ARG A 100 -8.03 -10.06 -8.06
N ILE A 101 -8.72 -8.95 -7.81
CA ILE A 101 -9.19 -8.58 -6.50
C ILE A 101 -10.70 -8.44 -6.60
N LEU A 102 -11.42 -9.08 -5.67
CA LEU A 102 -12.88 -9.11 -5.72
C LEU A 102 -13.45 -8.49 -4.45
N LEU A 103 -14.30 -7.48 -4.65
CA LEU A 103 -14.99 -6.82 -3.55
C LEU A 103 -16.47 -7.12 -3.64
N ALA A 104 -17.11 -7.31 -2.49
CA ALA A 104 -18.55 -7.52 -2.47
C ALA A 104 -19.31 -6.24 -2.70
N SER A 105 -18.77 -5.11 -2.24
CA SER A 105 -19.43 -3.81 -2.36
C SER A 105 -18.42 -2.77 -2.79
N PRO A 106 -18.86 -1.70 -3.47
CA PRO A 106 -17.93 -0.65 -3.89
C PRO A 106 -17.21 -0.04 -2.70
N ASP A 107 -15.91 0.14 -2.86
CA ASP A 107 -15.07 0.80 -1.86
C ASP A 107 -15.05 0.12 -0.50
N ASP A 108 -15.53 -1.12 -0.41
CA ASP A 108 -15.50 -1.84 0.85
C ASP A 108 -14.29 -2.77 0.85
N PHE A 109 -13.18 -2.27 1.37
CA PHE A 109 -11.94 -3.02 1.44
C PHE A 109 -11.72 -3.63 2.82
N SER A 110 -12.78 -3.76 3.62
CA SER A 110 -12.65 -4.35 4.94
C SER A 110 -12.35 -5.85 4.84
N HIS A 111 -12.84 -6.49 3.81
CA HIS A 111 -12.49 -7.87 3.52
C HIS A 111 -12.75 -8.10 2.05
N PHE A 112 -11.92 -8.92 1.43
CA PHE A 112 -12.02 -9.18 0.01
C PHE A 112 -11.20 -10.41 -0.34
N GLU A 113 -11.22 -10.82 -1.61
CA GLU A 113 -10.47 -11.98 -2.07
C GLU A 113 -9.49 -11.57 -3.13
N MET A 114 -8.34 -12.25 -3.14
CA MET A 114 -7.34 -12.12 -4.19
C MET A 114 -7.22 -13.47 -4.89
N TRP A 115 -7.16 -13.42 -6.21
CA TRP A 115 -7.03 -14.63 -7.02
C TRP A 115 -5.88 -14.48 -7.98
N TYR A 116 -5.10 -15.54 -8.13
CA TYR A 116 -4.10 -15.62 -9.18
C TYR A 116 -4.08 -17.08 -9.63
N ARG A 117 -4.69 -17.34 -10.79
CA ARG A 117 -4.81 -18.68 -11.31
C ARG A 117 -5.56 -19.55 -10.30
N GLU A 118 -4.90 -20.56 -9.74
CA GLU A 118 -5.56 -21.44 -8.76
C GLU A 118 -5.30 -21.00 -7.33
N ASP A 119 -4.47 -20.00 -7.13
CA ASP A 119 -4.15 -19.50 -5.79
C ASP A 119 -5.18 -18.45 -5.40
N ARG A 120 -5.79 -18.65 -4.24
CA ARG A 120 -6.81 -17.75 -3.76
C ARG A 120 -6.51 -17.41 -2.31
N ARG A 121 -6.63 -16.16 -1.97
CA ARG A 121 -6.45 -15.70 -0.60
C ARG A 121 -7.65 -14.88 -0.18
N HIS A 122 -8.12 -15.16 1.03
CA HIS A 122 -9.24 -14.45 1.59
C HIS A 122 -8.69 -13.46 2.62
N ILE A 123 -8.88 -12.19 2.36
CA ILE A 123 -8.36 -11.13 3.21
C ILE A 123 -9.49 -10.66 4.10
N THR A 124 -9.28 -10.74 5.41
CA THR A 124 -10.34 -10.46 6.38
C THR A 124 -10.14 -9.13 7.09
N HIS A 125 -9.21 -8.33 6.64
CA HIS A 125 -8.96 -7.02 7.24
C HIS A 125 -8.48 -6.08 6.15
N PRO A 126 -8.57 -4.76 6.37
CA PRO A 126 -8.10 -3.82 5.37
C PRO A 126 -6.60 -3.99 5.16
N LEU A 127 -6.18 -3.88 3.91
CA LEU A 127 -4.77 -3.95 3.56
C LEU A 127 -4.23 -2.58 3.25
N TYR A 128 -2.93 -2.45 3.37
CA TYR A 128 -2.21 -1.27 2.92
C TYR A 128 -1.54 -1.58 1.59
N VAL A 129 -1.19 -0.54 0.85
CA VAL A 129 -0.64 -0.70 -0.49
C VAL A 129 0.60 -1.59 -0.49
N HIS A 130 1.53 -1.36 0.44
CA HIS A 130 2.76 -2.16 0.44
C HIS A 130 2.46 -3.61 0.78
N GLU A 131 1.40 -3.88 1.55
CA GLU A 131 1.01 -5.25 1.84
C GLU A 131 0.44 -5.92 0.60
N LEU A 132 -0.33 -5.18 -0.19
CA LEU A 132 -0.82 -5.71 -1.45
C LEU A 132 0.35 -6.03 -2.38
N GLN A 133 1.35 -5.16 -2.41
CA GLN A 133 2.54 -5.41 -3.22
C GLN A 133 3.22 -6.70 -2.81
N ASN A 134 3.26 -6.98 -1.50
CA ASN A 134 3.85 -8.21 -1.02
C ASN A 134 3.05 -9.43 -1.43
N HIS A 135 1.73 -9.37 -1.31
CA HIS A 135 0.88 -10.47 -1.74
C HIS A 135 1.02 -10.73 -3.23
N TYR A 136 1.01 -9.66 -4.01
CA TYR A 136 1.12 -9.78 -5.46
C TYR A 136 2.43 -10.45 -5.84
N ARG A 137 3.52 -10.03 -5.20
CA ARG A 137 4.82 -10.62 -5.51
C ARG A 137 4.88 -12.08 -5.09
N GLN A 138 4.29 -12.41 -3.95
CA GLN A 138 4.29 -13.79 -3.51
C GLN A 138 3.50 -14.69 -4.44
N MET A 139 2.39 -14.19 -4.97
CA MET A 139 1.52 -15.00 -5.81
C MET A 139 1.98 -15.04 -7.26
N THR A 140 2.44 -13.93 -7.80
CA THR A 140 2.79 -13.86 -9.22
C THR A 140 4.28 -13.96 -9.48
N LYS A 141 5.11 -13.77 -8.44
CA LYS A 141 6.57 -13.73 -8.56
C LYS A 141 7.04 -12.51 -9.34
N VAL A 142 6.20 -11.50 -9.47
CA VAL A 142 6.51 -10.27 -10.19
C VAL A 142 6.23 -9.10 -9.25
N GLU A 143 7.05 -8.05 -9.35
CA GLU A 143 6.84 -6.87 -8.53
C GLU A 143 5.64 -6.09 -9.04
N LEU A 144 4.82 -5.60 -8.10
CA LEU A 144 3.69 -4.75 -8.45
C LEU A 144 4.14 -3.32 -8.33
N VAL A 145 4.28 -2.64 -9.47
CA VAL A 145 4.71 -1.24 -9.49
C VAL A 145 3.76 -0.46 -10.37
N ARG A 146 3.75 0.84 -10.18
CA ARG A 146 2.91 1.70 -10.99
C ARG A 146 3.44 1.73 -12.42
N PRO A 147 2.57 1.57 -13.42
CA PRO A 147 3.01 1.60 -14.80
C PRO A 147 3.64 2.95 -15.12
N GLN A 148 4.60 2.92 -16.04
CA GLN A 148 5.26 4.15 -16.46
C GLN A 148 4.26 5.02 -17.19
N GLY A 149 4.38 6.32 -17.00
CA GLY A 149 3.46 7.25 -17.62
C GLY A 149 2.27 7.61 -16.76
N ILE A 150 2.04 6.87 -15.68
CA ILE A 150 0.98 7.18 -14.73
C ILE A 150 1.62 7.84 -13.53
N GLN A 151 1.18 9.01 -13.21
CA GLN A 151 1.76 9.74 -12.10
C GLN A 151 0.72 10.02 -11.05
N ALA A 152 1.14 9.87 -9.80
CA ALA A 152 0.29 10.21 -8.67
C ALA A 152 0.45 11.70 -8.43
N SER A 153 -0.38 12.47 -8.98
CA SER A 153 -0.26 13.91 -8.83
C SER A 153 -1.12 14.44 -7.71
#